data_75b6f34eaa6fcea7bda40f55936d4ccc
#
_entry.id   75b6f34eaa6fcea7bda40f55936d4ccc
#
_cell.length_a   1.000
_cell.length_b   1.000
_cell.length_c   1.000
_cell.angle_alpha   90.00
_cell.angle_beta   90.00
_cell.angle_gamma   90.00
#
_symmetry.space_group_name_H-M   'P 1'
#
loop_
_entity.id
_entity.type
_entity.pdbx_description
1 polymer ?
#
loop_
_entity_poly.entity_id
_entity_poly.type
_entity_poly.pdbx_seq_one_letter_code
_entity_poly.pdbx_strand_id
1 'polypeptide(L)'
;MAIGFLLYLEALHLVRSPLLKAVIQEHGYPLHIDATSEHGKGGLFVCMDGFRNWVLCSGKIESESEQNLKPFVEKTIELFGDPIGVVRDLGAPGKNAVAFLVQRGVPDFVCHYHFLGAIGKKLFDSPYALLRNLLRQSLIRTDLRQLLKGMKRHRGKGPGCIREDLLALLHWVIEGDGKKDAMYPFSLPHLEFFQRCQTALQRADIWVQVTRYAGVKNLDISMNPYSLPLP
;
A
#
# COMPACT_ATOMS: atom_id res chain seq x y z
N MET A 1 -22.60 15.12 18.30
CA MET A 1 -22.76 14.93 16.85
C MET A 1 -22.41 13.50 16.39
N ALA A 2 -21.28 12.90 16.80
CA ALA A 2 -20.87 11.57 16.33
C ALA A 2 -21.83 10.42 16.68
N ILE A 3 -22.37 10.38 17.90
CA ILE A 3 -23.29 9.32 18.35
C ILE A 3 -24.61 9.34 17.55
N GLY A 4 -25.18 10.51 17.31
CA GLY A 4 -26.39 10.63 16.51
C GLY A 4 -26.22 10.15 15.05
N PHE A 5 -25.05 10.40 14.47
CA PHE A 5 -24.73 9.91 13.12
C PHE A 5 -24.58 8.38 13.08
N LEU A 6 -23.95 7.77 14.07
CA LEU A 6 -23.82 6.32 14.17
C LEU A 6 -25.18 5.64 14.32
N LEU A 7 -26.07 6.18 15.20
CA LEU A 7 -27.44 5.68 15.35
C LEU A 7 -28.25 5.81 14.05
N TYR A 8 -28.07 6.89 13.31
CA TYR A 8 -28.69 7.06 11.99
C TYR A 8 -28.21 6.03 10.99
N LEU A 9 -26.90 5.75 10.93
CA LEU A 9 -26.35 4.71 10.04
C LEU A 9 -26.84 3.33 10.41
N GLU A 10 -26.94 3.01 11.70
CA GLU A 10 -27.49 1.74 12.18
C GLU A 10 -28.95 1.58 11.80
N ALA A 11 -29.78 2.59 12.04
CA ALA A 11 -31.20 2.59 11.64
C ALA A 11 -31.35 2.44 10.10
N LEU A 12 -30.52 3.13 9.32
CA LEU A 12 -30.52 3.02 7.86
C LEU A 12 -30.13 1.61 7.39
N HIS A 13 -29.18 0.97 8.06
CA HIS A 13 -28.76 -0.39 7.78
C HIS A 13 -29.89 -1.39 8.05
N LEU A 14 -30.56 -1.25 9.19
CA LEU A 14 -31.70 -2.08 9.56
C LEU A 14 -32.86 -1.97 8.56
N VAL A 15 -33.18 -0.77 8.08
CA VAL A 15 -34.23 -0.54 7.08
C VAL A 15 -33.87 -1.15 5.72
N ARG A 16 -32.60 -1.10 5.33
CA ARG A 16 -32.12 -1.66 4.04
C ARG A 16 -31.90 -3.17 4.07
N SER A 17 -31.70 -3.76 5.23
CA SER A 17 -31.39 -5.18 5.38
C SER A 17 -32.36 -6.12 4.67
N PRO A 18 -33.70 -5.93 4.74
CA PRO A 18 -34.63 -6.81 4.01
C PRO A 18 -34.48 -6.76 2.48
N LEU A 19 -34.23 -5.56 1.93
CA LEU A 19 -33.98 -5.38 0.49
C LEU A 19 -32.67 -6.03 0.07
N LEU A 20 -31.62 -5.85 0.84
CA LEU A 20 -30.32 -6.50 0.61
C LEU A 20 -30.47 -8.02 0.64
N LYS A 21 -31.22 -8.53 1.61
CA LYS A 21 -31.50 -9.96 1.76
C LYS A 21 -32.21 -10.54 0.52
N ALA A 22 -33.23 -9.87 0.02
CA ALA A 22 -33.96 -10.30 -1.15
C ALA A 22 -33.08 -10.40 -2.40
N VAL A 23 -32.26 -9.34 -2.66
CA VAL A 23 -31.33 -9.32 -3.80
C VAL A 23 -30.24 -10.39 -3.67
N ILE A 24 -29.71 -10.61 -2.46
CA ILE A 24 -28.70 -11.61 -2.19
C ILE A 24 -29.26 -13.03 -2.36
N GLN A 25 -30.48 -13.27 -1.92
CA GLN A 25 -31.13 -14.57 -2.06
C GLN A 25 -31.44 -14.94 -3.52
N GLU A 26 -31.71 -13.94 -4.35
CA GLU A 26 -32.01 -14.16 -5.78
C GLU A 26 -30.72 -14.50 -6.57
N HIS A 27 -29.60 -13.87 -6.27
CA HIS A 27 -28.42 -13.97 -7.12
C HIS A 27 -27.20 -14.59 -6.44
N GLY A 28 -27.29 -14.91 -5.15
CA GLY A 28 -26.15 -15.34 -4.35
C GLY A 28 -25.14 -14.21 -4.11
N TYR A 29 -24.10 -14.51 -3.35
CA TYR A 29 -23.00 -13.58 -3.07
C TYR A 29 -21.70 -14.31 -2.71
N PRO A 30 -20.55 -13.86 -3.17
CA PRO A 30 -19.26 -14.25 -2.61
C PRO A 30 -19.02 -13.45 -1.33
N LEU A 31 -18.72 -14.14 -0.24
CA LEU A 31 -18.38 -13.50 1.03
C LEU A 31 -16.90 -13.12 1.06
N HIS A 32 -16.60 -11.85 1.03
CA HIS A 32 -15.26 -11.33 1.32
C HIS A 32 -15.15 -11.00 2.80
N ILE A 33 -14.10 -11.51 3.43
CA ILE A 33 -13.78 -11.17 4.81
C ILE A 33 -12.39 -10.55 4.89
N ASP A 34 -12.27 -9.49 5.66
CA ASP A 34 -11.00 -8.79 5.89
C ASP A 34 -10.98 -8.15 7.27
N ALA A 35 -9.79 -8.04 7.85
CA ALA A 35 -9.56 -7.39 9.12
C ALA A 35 -8.48 -6.32 8.98
N THR A 36 -8.76 -5.14 9.50
CA THR A 36 -7.77 -4.07 9.60
C THR A 36 -7.39 -3.86 11.05
N SER A 37 -6.11 -3.91 11.37
CA SER A 37 -5.61 -3.64 12.72
C SER A 37 -4.95 -2.28 12.81
N GLU A 38 -5.35 -1.47 13.77
CA GLU A 38 -4.62 -0.27 14.17
C GLU A 38 -3.65 -0.62 15.29
N HIS A 39 -2.35 -0.63 15.00
CA HIS A 39 -1.21 -0.72 15.93
C HIS A 39 -1.56 -1.02 17.40
N GLY A 40 -1.91 -2.29 17.73
CA GLY A 40 -2.08 -2.76 19.09
C GLY A 40 -3.36 -2.35 19.82
N LYS A 41 -4.35 -1.75 19.15
CA LYS A 41 -5.61 -1.28 19.77
C LYS A 41 -6.86 -2.04 19.33
N GLY A 42 -6.70 -3.27 18.81
CA GLY A 42 -7.77 -3.98 18.15
C GLY A 42 -7.92 -3.57 16.67
N GLY A 43 -8.92 -4.10 16.01
CA GLY A 43 -9.15 -3.88 14.59
C GLY A 43 -10.61 -3.72 14.24
N LEU A 44 -10.89 -3.49 12.98
CA LEU A 44 -12.21 -3.57 12.39
C LEU A 44 -12.25 -4.83 11.53
N PHE A 45 -13.22 -5.70 11.76
CA PHE A 45 -13.52 -6.83 10.91
C PHE A 45 -14.73 -6.53 10.03
N VAL A 46 -14.65 -6.93 8.77
CA VAL A 46 -15.68 -6.66 7.77
C VAL A 46 -16.03 -7.94 7.01
N CYS A 47 -17.32 -8.22 6.90
CA CYS A 47 -17.92 -9.19 6.01
C CYS A 47 -18.62 -8.43 4.88
N MET A 48 -18.27 -8.69 3.62
CA MET A 48 -18.74 -7.92 2.48
C MET A 48 -19.21 -8.82 1.35
N ASP A 49 -20.27 -8.41 0.65
CA ASP A 49 -20.65 -8.99 -0.64
C ASP A 49 -19.66 -8.52 -1.71
N GLY A 50 -18.90 -9.46 -2.26
CA GLY A 50 -17.86 -9.15 -3.25
C GLY A 50 -18.39 -8.76 -4.63
N PHE A 51 -19.65 -9.05 -4.96
CA PHE A 51 -20.22 -8.62 -6.24
C PHE A 51 -20.66 -7.16 -6.22
N ARG A 52 -21.22 -6.73 -5.07
CA ARG A 52 -21.85 -5.43 -4.96
C ARG A 52 -21.07 -4.46 -4.08
N ASN A 53 -19.99 -4.92 -3.44
CA ASN A 53 -19.21 -4.18 -2.45
C ASN A 53 -20.06 -3.67 -1.27
N TRP A 54 -21.07 -4.45 -0.86
CA TRP A 54 -21.91 -4.11 0.27
C TRP A 54 -21.36 -4.71 1.55
N VAL A 55 -21.20 -3.88 2.56
CA VAL A 55 -20.88 -4.36 3.92
C VAL A 55 -22.13 -5.04 4.48
N LEU A 56 -22.02 -6.34 4.76
CA LEU A 56 -23.09 -7.17 5.31
C LEU A 56 -23.05 -7.20 6.83
N CYS A 57 -21.85 -7.28 7.39
CA CYS A 57 -21.59 -7.23 8.82
C CYS A 57 -20.22 -6.63 9.07
N SER A 58 -20.10 -5.85 10.12
CA SER A 58 -18.80 -5.33 10.55
C SER A 58 -18.80 -5.06 12.05
N GLY A 59 -17.64 -5.05 12.65
CA GLY A 59 -17.52 -4.70 14.05
C GLY A 59 -16.07 -4.62 14.51
N LYS A 60 -15.90 -4.01 15.66
CA LYS A 60 -14.61 -3.89 16.31
C LYS A 60 -14.23 -5.24 16.91
N ILE A 61 -12.98 -5.64 16.69
CA ILE A 61 -12.37 -6.85 17.24
C ILE A 61 -11.17 -6.46 18.10
N GLU A 62 -10.92 -7.21 19.16
CA GLU A 62 -9.75 -7.01 20.02
C GLU A 62 -8.48 -7.56 19.39
N SER A 63 -8.61 -8.67 18.67
CA SER A 63 -7.51 -9.31 17.96
C SER A 63 -8.04 -10.13 16.79
N GLU A 64 -7.18 -10.39 15.81
CA GLU A 64 -7.45 -11.30 14.70
C GLU A 64 -7.31 -12.75 15.19
N SER A 65 -8.31 -13.27 15.88
CA SER A 65 -8.41 -14.68 16.29
C SER A 65 -9.69 -15.29 15.75
N GLU A 66 -9.70 -16.62 15.54
CA GLU A 66 -10.90 -17.34 15.13
C GLU A 66 -12.12 -16.98 16.00
N GLN A 67 -11.91 -16.96 17.31
CA GLN A 67 -12.96 -16.69 18.30
C GLN A 67 -13.60 -15.32 18.13
N ASN A 68 -12.81 -14.31 17.69
CA ASN A 68 -13.28 -12.97 17.47
C ASN A 68 -13.90 -12.77 16.07
N LEU A 69 -13.46 -13.53 15.07
CA LEU A 69 -13.93 -13.38 13.68
C LEU A 69 -15.16 -14.21 13.37
N LYS A 70 -15.20 -15.44 13.86
CA LYS A 70 -16.24 -16.41 13.56
C LYS A 70 -17.67 -15.92 13.87
N PRO A 71 -17.97 -15.23 15.00
CA PRO A 71 -19.29 -14.72 15.29
C PRO A 71 -19.85 -13.76 14.23
N PHE A 72 -18.99 -12.96 13.59
CA PHE A 72 -19.41 -12.05 12.51
C PHE A 72 -19.75 -12.80 11.24
N VAL A 73 -18.99 -13.86 10.93
CA VAL A 73 -19.28 -14.74 9.79
C VAL A 73 -20.59 -15.46 10.03
N GLU A 74 -20.80 -16.07 11.20
CA GLU A 74 -22.03 -16.76 11.58
C GLU A 74 -23.26 -15.84 11.50
N LYS A 75 -23.15 -14.62 12.04
CA LYS A 75 -24.19 -13.60 11.96
C LYS A 75 -24.51 -13.23 10.50
N THR A 76 -23.49 -13.13 9.65
CA THR A 76 -23.69 -12.84 8.22
C THR A 76 -24.48 -13.97 7.55
N ILE A 77 -24.11 -15.22 7.84
CA ILE A 77 -24.81 -16.39 7.30
C ILE A 77 -26.24 -16.49 7.80
N GLU A 78 -26.48 -16.23 9.07
CA GLU A 78 -27.83 -16.20 9.66
C GLU A 78 -28.74 -15.19 8.94
N LEU A 79 -28.20 -14.02 8.61
CA LEU A 79 -28.96 -12.93 7.97
C LEU A 79 -29.18 -13.17 6.47
N PHE A 80 -28.20 -13.67 5.76
CA PHE A 80 -28.17 -13.65 4.29
C PHE A 80 -28.11 -15.04 3.64
N GLY A 81 -27.88 -16.11 4.42
CA GLY A 81 -27.71 -17.47 3.92
C GLY A 81 -26.27 -17.80 3.56
N ASP A 82 -26.04 -19.05 3.15
CA ASP A 82 -24.70 -19.52 2.77
C ASP A 82 -24.21 -18.81 1.49
N PRO A 83 -22.95 -18.33 1.45
CA PRO A 83 -22.39 -17.69 0.27
C PRO A 83 -22.05 -18.71 -0.81
N ILE A 84 -21.95 -18.27 -2.07
CA ILE A 84 -21.48 -19.10 -3.19
C ILE A 84 -19.98 -19.41 -3.13
N GLY A 85 -19.24 -18.69 -2.31
CA GLY A 85 -17.83 -18.88 -2.05
C GLY A 85 -17.33 -17.86 -1.02
N VAL A 86 -16.19 -18.14 -0.40
CA VAL A 86 -15.54 -17.22 0.55
C VAL A 86 -14.21 -16.76 -0.03
N VAL A 87 -13.92 -15.48 0.11
CA VAL A 87 -12.61 -14.88 -0.24
C VAL A 87 -12.02 -14.26 1.02
N ARG A 88 -10.82 -14.66 1.36
CA ARG A 88 -10.09 -14.21 2.56
C ARG A 88 -8.62 -13.97 2.28
N ASP A 89 -7.92 -13.38 3.24
CA ASP A 89 -6.47 -13.32 3.25
C ASP A 89 -5.82 -14.70 3.49
N LEU A 90 -4.49 -14.74 3.58
CA LEU A 90 -3.71 -15.93 3.87
C LEU A 90 -3.68 -16.30 5.37
N GLY A 91 -4.25 -15.47 6.24
CA GLY A 91 -4.20 -15.64 7.69
C GLY A 91 -4.90 -16.89 8.18
N ALA A 92 -4.28 -17.62 9.11
CA ALA A 92 -4.89 -18.78 9.76
C ALA A 92 -6.21 -18.44 10.50
N PRO A 93 -6.35 -17.28 11.17
CA PRO A 93 -7.59 -16.92 11.83
C PRO A 93 -8.78 -16.81 10.87
N GLY A 94 -8.60 -16.15 9.73
CA GLY A 94 -9.65 -16.06 8.70
C GLY A 94 -10.02 -17.44 8.14
N LYS A 95 -9.01 -18.29 7.86
CA LYS A 95 -9.24 -19.67 7.43
C LYS A 95 -10.07 -20.46 8.43
N ASN A 96 -9.73 -20.39 9.71
CA ASN A 96 -10.43 -21.12 10.74
C ASN A 96 -11.84 -20.59 10.97
N ALA A 97 -12.04 -19.28 10.90
CA ALA A 97 -13.34 -18.65 11.07
C ALA A 97 -14.38 -19.09 10.01
N VAL A 98 -13.93 -19.48 8.80
CA VAL A 98 -14.79 -19.94 7.72
C VAL A 98 -14.80 -21.47 7.52
N ALA A 99 -14.04 -22.23 8.32
CA ALA A 99 -13.87 -23.66 8.15
C ALA A 99 -15.19 -24.44 8.14
N PHE A 100 -16.18 -24.00 8.92
CA PHE A 100 -17.51 -24.62 8.96
C PHE A 100 -18.29 -24.46 7.63
N LEU A 101 -18.05 -23.37 6.88
CA LEU A 101 -18.62 -23.17 5.55
C LEU A 101 -17.99 -24.13 4.52
N VAL A 102 -16.67 -24.29 4.61
CA VAL A 102 -15.94 -25.26 3.76
C VAL A 102 -16.43 -26.68 4.00
N GLN A 103 -16.72 -27.06 5.25
CA GLN A 103 -17.31 -28.35 5.57
C GLN A 103 -18.72 -28.55 4.99
N ARG A 104 -19.45 -27.46 4.73
CA ARG A 104 -20.74 -27.47 4.03
C ARG A 104 -20.59 -27.45 2.51
N GLY A 105 -19.38 -27.47 1.97
CA GLY A 105 -19.11 -27.46 0.53
C GLY A 105 -18.97 -26.07 -0.09
N VAL A 106 -18.90 -24.99 0.70
CA VAL A 106 -18.67 -23.65 0.19
C VAL A 106 -17.20 -23.52 -0.23
N PRO A 107 -16.89 -23.12 -1.49
CA PRO A 107 -15.53 -22.94 -1.95
C PRO A 107 -14.78 -21.84 -1.16
N ASP A 108 -13.51 -22.09 -0.80
CA ASP A 108 -12.64 -21.17 -0.08
C ASP A 108 -11.53 -20.66 -1.00
N PHE A 109 -11.49 -19.36 -1.23
CA PHE A 109 -10.54 -18.69 -2.09
C PHE A 109 -9.64 -17.76 -1.29
N VAL A 110 -8.37 -17.70 -1.70
CA VAL A 110 -7.43 -16.72 -1.18
C VAL A 110 -7.50 -15.46 -2.04
N CYS A 111 -7.56 -14.30 -1.39
CA CYS A 111 -7.51 -13.01 -2.07
C CYS A 111 -6.21 -12.87 -2.86
N HIS A 112 -6.33 -12.64 -4.18
CA HIS A 112 -5.17 -12.48 -5.07
C HIS A 112 -4.22 -11.38 -4.63
N TYR A 113 -4.74 -10.27 -4.11
CA TYR A 113 -3.93 -9.17 -3.60
C TYR A 113 -2.99 -9.62 -2.48
N HIS A 114 -3.55 -10.30 -1.46
CA HIS A 114 -2.76 -10.81 -0.34
C HIS A 114 -1.79 -11.93 -0.77
N PHE A 115 -2.22 -12.79 -1.68
CA PHE A 115 -1.38 -13.86 -2.23
C PHE A 115 -0.16 -13.29 -2.98
N LEU A 116 -0.39 -12.36 -3.91
CA LEU A 116 0.68 -11.70 -4.65
C LEU A 116 1.57 -10.87 -3.73
N GLY A 117 0.99 -10.20 -2.72
CA GLY A 117 1.73 -9.48 -1.70
C GLY A 117 2.67 -10.38 -0.90
N ALA A 118 2.22 -11.58 -0.52
CA ALA A 118 3.04 -12.56 0.19
C ALA A 118 4.19 -13.09 -0.66
N ILE A 119 3.94 -13.39 -1.94
CA ILE A 119 5.00 -13.78 -2.89
C ILE A 119 6.01 -12.64 -3.06
N GLY A 120 5.52 -11.42 -3.31
CA GLY A 120 6.36 -10.25 -3.48
C GLY A 120 7.27 -10.01 -2.27
N LYS A 121 6.74 -10.11 -1.06
CA LYS A 121 7.56 -10.02 0.17
C LYS A 121 8.66 -11.07 0.20
N LYS A 122 8.35 -12.34 -0.08
CA LYS A 122 9.36 -13.41 -0.09
C LYS A 122 10.46 -13.20 -1.11
N LEU A 123 10.12 -12.70 -2.30
CA LEU A 123 11.09 -12.50 -3.38
C LEU A 123 11.96 -11.25 -3.15
N PHE A 124 11.41 -10.18 -2.61
CA PHE A 124 12.04 -8.86 -2.65
C PHE A 124 12.50 -8.32 -1.28
N ASP A 125 11.99 -8.83 -0.17
CA ASP A 125 12.37 -8.31 1.16
C ASP A 125 13.87 -8.48 1.45
N SER A 126 14.44 -9.63 1.14
CA SER A 126 15.86 -9.91 1.40
C SER A 126 16.79 -9.09 0.51
N PRO A 127 16.63 -9.07 -0.83
CA PRO A 127 17.42 -8.20 -1.72
C PRO A 127 17.31 -6.73 -1.34
N TYR A 128 16.12 -6.26 -0.95
CA TYR A 128 15.92 -4.88 -0.52
C TYR A 128 16.66 -4.56 0.77
N ALA A 129 16.61 -5.44 1.77
CA ALA A 129 17.36 -5.27 3.00
C ALA A 129 18.87 -5.24 2.76
N LEU A 130 19.38 -6.09 1.87
CA LEU A 130 20.78 -6.10 1.47
C LEU A 130 21.18 -4.76 0.83
N LEU A 131 20.41 -4.26 -0.13
CA LEU A 131 20.64 -2.98 -0.78
C LEU A 131 20.67 -1.84 0.24
N ARG A 132 19.70 -1.77 1.16
CA ARG A 132 19.68 -0.76 2.23
C ARG A 132 20.91 -0.80 3.11
N ASN A 133 21.36 -2.00 3.48
CA ASN A 133 22.55 -2.16 4.30
C ASN A 133 23.81 -1.69 3.57
N LEU A 134 23.97 -2.04 2.30
CA LEU A 134 25.09 -1.56 1.47
C LEU A 134 25.10 -0.03 1.38
N LEU A 135 23.95 0.60 1.14
CA LEU A 135 23.84 2.06 1.06
C LEU A 135 24.13 2.76 2.41
N ARG A 136 23.79 2.11 3.53
CA ARG A 136 24.14 2.63 4.87
C ARG A 136 25.61 2.50 5.17
N GLN A 137 26.24 1.38 4.79
CA GLN A 137 27.66 1.13 5.00
C GLN A 137 28.56 2.02 4.14
N SER A 138 28.12 2.39 2.93
CA SER A 138 28.87 3.25 2.01
C SER A 138 28.90 4.74 2.38
N LEU A 139 28.34 5.12 3.54
CA LEU A 139 28.29 6.51 4.03
C LEU A 139 27.57 7.51 3.10
N ILE A 140 26.92 7.04 2.07
CA ILE A 140 26.14 7.83 1.10
C ILE A 140 25.20 8.83 1.78
N ARG A 141 24.70 8.48 2.95
CA ARG A 141 23.84 9.38 3.75
C ARG A 141 24.51 10.71 4.05
N THR A 142 25.76 10.67 4.44
CA THR A 142 26.52 11.87 4.80
C THR A 142 26.77 12.73 3.57
N ASP A 143 27.16 12.10 2.47
CA ASP A 143 27.44 12.78 1.20
C ASP A 143 26.18 13.41 0.61
N LEU A 144 25.05 12.69 0.60
CA LEU A 144 23.75 13.21 0.16
C LEU A 144 23.29 14.40 1.03
N ARG A 145 23.49 14.34 2.34
CA ARG A 145 23.16 15.46 3.24
C ARG A 145 24.04 16.69 2.99
N GLN A 146 25.32 16.49 2.71
CA GLN A 146 26.24 17.59 2.36
C GLN A 146 25.85 18.22 1.02
N LEU A 147 25.59 17.39 0.00
CA LEU A 147 25.09 17.84 -1.30
C LEU A 147 23.80 18.66 -1.17
N LEU A 148 22.83 18.16 -0.40
CA LEU A 148 21.57 18.85 -0.17
C LEU A 148 21.74 20.18 0.57
N LYS A 149 22.69 20.27 1.52
CA LYS A 149 23.04 21.54 2.18
C LYS A 149 23.64 22.55 1.21
N GLY A 150 24.51 22.09 0.30
CA GLY A 150 25.07 22.92 -0.76
C GLY A 150 24.00 23.46 -1.71
N MET A 151 23.05 22.62 -2.13
CA MET A 151 21.95 22.99 -3.02
C MET A 151 20.93 23.95 -2.42
N LYS A 152 20.71 23.94 -1.10
CA LYS A 152 19.85 24.92 -0.41
C LYS A 152 20.37 26.35 -0.50
N ARG A 153 21.66 26.55 -0.66
CA ARG A 153 22.30 27.87 -0.77
C ARG A 153 22.17 28.48 -2.16
N HIS A 154 21.88 27.67 -3.17
CA HIS A 154 21.68 28.12 -4.55
C HIS A 154 20.18 28.25 -4.84
N ARG A 155 19.64 29.45 -4.71
CA ARG A 155 18.24 29.79 -5.00
C ARG A 155 17.89 29.86 -6.50
N GLY A 156 18.66 29.23 -7.39
CA GLY A 156 18.41 29.18 -8.83
C GLY A 156 17.41 28.09 -9.22
N LYS A 157 16.62 28.35 -10.27
CA LYS A 157 15.53 27.46 -10.74
C LYS A 157 15.99 26.14 -11.37
N GLY A 158 17.26 25.93 -11.70
CA GLY A 158 17.76 24.77 -12.44
C GLY A 158 17.96 23.47 -11.63
N PRO A 159 18.48 23.47 -10.39
CA PRO A 159 18.74 22.24 -9.64
C PRO A 159 17.53 21.70 -8.86
N GLY A 160 16.34 22.27 -9.01
CA GLY A 160 15.16 21.88 -8.23
C GLY A 160 14.81 20.40 -8.36
N CYS A 161 14.78 19.88 -9.58
CA CYS A 161 14.42 18.49 -9.83
C CYS A 161 15.47 17.50 -9.27
N ILE A 162 16.77 17.81 -9.44
CA ILE A 162 17.85 16.97 -8.90
C ILE A 162 17.79 16.96 -7.37
N ARG A 163 17.50 18.10 -6.77
CA ARG A 163 17.35 18.21 -5.32
C ARG A 163 16.17 17.38 -4.80
N GLU A 164 15.05 17.41 -5.49
CA GLU A 164 13.85 16.60 -5.14
C GLU A 164 14.14 15.11 -5.26
N ASP A 165 14.82 14.68 -6.32
CA ASP A 165 15.23 13.29 -6.49
C ASP A 165 16.20 12.85 -5.37
N LEU A 166 17.21 13.68 -5.02
CA LEU A 166 18.13 13.37 -3.92
C LEU A 166 17.46 13.38 -2.54
N LEU A 167 16.48 14.26 -2.33
CA LEU A 167 15.66 14.25 -1.11
C LEU A 167 14.80 12.98 -1.04
N ALA A 168 14.18 12.58 -2.14
CA ALA A 168 13.42 11.36 -2.20
C ALA A 168 14.30 10.14 -1.90
N LEU A 169 15.50 10.07 -2.46
CA LEU A 169 16.49 9.03 -2.16
C LEU A 169 16.86 9.01 -0.67
N LEU A 170 17.14 10.17 -0.09
CA LEU A 170 17.51 10.28 1.31
C LEU A 170 16.39 9.80 2.23
N HIS A 171 15.18 10.32 2.04
CA HIS A 171 14.03 9.99 2.89
C HIS A 171 13.59 8.55 2.70
N TRP A 172 13.60 8.07 1.48
CA TRP A 172 13.04 6.77 1.16
C TRP A 172 13.96 5.60 1.54
N VAL A 173 15.28 5.72 1.27
CA VAL A 173 16.22 4.60 1.48
C VAL A 173 16.88 4.68 2.84
N ILE A 174 17.23 5.89 3.29
CA ILE A 174 18.14 6.07 4.42
C ILE A 174 17.38 6.37 5.70
N GLU A 175 16.37 7.22 5.66
CA GLU A 175 15.63 7.68 6.83
C GLU A 175 14.30 6.92 7.03
N GLY A 176 13.64 6.52 5.94
CA GLY A 176 12.41 5.76 5.96
C GLY A 176 12.62 4.25 5.87
N ASP A 177 11.63 3.51 6.28
CA ASP A 177 11.51 2.11 5.92
C ASP A 177 10.58 2.01 4.70
N GLY A 178 11.13 2.06 3.49
CA GLY A 178 10.37 1.91 2.24
C GLY A 178 9.49 0.66 2.17
N LYS A 179 9.65 -0.26 3.13
CA LYS A 179 8.75 -1.41 3.29
C LYS A 179 7.33 -1.02 3.64
N LYS A 180 7.11 0.10 4.34
CA LYS A 180 5.77 0.51 4.78
C LYS A 180 4.84 0.84 3.61
N ASP A 181 5.42 1.31 2.50
CA ASP A 181 4.67 1.73 1.32
C ASP A 181 4.75 0.70 0.17
N ALA A 182 5.38 -0.46 0.44
CA ALA A 182 5.53 -1.52 -0.55
C ALA A 182 4.22 -2.27 -0.74
N MET A 183 3.50 -1.95 -1.77
CA MET A 183 2.29 -2.66 -2.21
C MET A 183 2.66 -3.68 -3.29
N TYR A 184 3.35 -4.76 -2.89
CA TYR A 184 3.66 -5.87 -3.80
C TYR A 184 2.40 -6.50 -4.38
N PRO A 185 2.37 -6.83 -5.68
CA PRO A 185 3.36 -6.60 -6.73
C PRO A 185 3.19 -5.26 -7.44
N PHE A 186 2.23 -4.43 -7.02
CA PHE A 186 1.80 -3.22 -7.73
C PHE A 186 2.77 -2.07 -7.58
N SER A 187 3.54 -2.03 -6.52
CA SER A 187 4.72 -1.18 -6.40
C SER A 187 5.91 -2.01 -5.96
N LEU A 188 7.02 -1.84 -6.66
CA LEU A 188 8.30 -2.47 -6.36
C LEU A 188 9.28 -1.39 -5.90
N PRO A 189 9.29 -1.06 -4.60
CA PRO A 189 10.05 0.06 -4.08
C PRO A 189 11.52 0.07 -4.49
N HIS A 190 12.15 -1.10 -4.58
CA HIS A 190 13.55 -1.25 -4.99
C HIS A 190 13.77 -0.96 -6.48
N LEU A 191 12.82 -1.25 -7.36
CA LEU A 191 12.89 -0.88 -8.78
C LEU A 191 12.63 0.61 -8.97
N GLU A 192 11.67 1.15 -8.28
CA GLU A 192 11.40 2.59 -8.27
C GLU A 192 12.62 3.36 -7.75
N PHE A 193 13.23 2.88 -6.67
CA PHE A 193 14.48 3.41 -6.17
C PHE A 193 15.61 3.37 -7.22
N PHE A 194 15.80 2.22 -7.87
CA PHE A 194 16.80 2.07 -8.93
C PHE A 194 16.56 3.06 -10.07
N GLN A 195 15.33 3.17 -10.54
CA GLN A 195 14.95 4.11 -11.60
C GLN A 195 15.21 5.56 -11.19
N ARG A 196 14.87 5.95 -9.95
CA ARG A 196 15.15 7.29 -9.42
C ARG A 196 16.64 7.56 -9.31
N CYS A 197 17.44 6.60 -8.84
CA CYS A 197 18.91 6.70 -8.85
C CYS A 197 19.46 6.90 -10.25
N GLN A 198 19.03 6.09 -11.20
CA GLN A 198 19.47 6.15 -12.58
C GLN A 198 19.13 7.51 -13.20
N THR A 199 17.92 7.98 -13.01
CA THR A 199 17.48 9.31 -13.49
C THR A 199 18.28 10.44 -12.85
N ALA A 200 18.51 10.37 -11.55
CA ALA A 200 19.32 11.40 -10.83
C ALA A 200 20.76 11.43 -11.32
N LEU A 201 21.38 10.28 -11.56
CA LEU A 201 22.73 10.18 -12.11
C LEU A 201 22.80 10.74 -13.52
N GLN A 202 21.87 10.37 -14.41
CA GLN A 202 21.82 10.90 -15.77
C GLN A 202 21.68 12.42 -15.79
N ARG A 203 20.81 12.97 -14.94
CA ARG A 203 20.64 14.43 -14.81
C ARG A 203 21.90 15.10 -14.28
N ALA A 204 22.58 14.50 -13.30
CA ALA A 204 23.82 15.02 -12.78
C ALA A 204 24.95 15.00 -13.83
N ASP A 205 25.05 13.95 -14.63
CA ASP A 205 26.03 13.85 -15.72
C ASP A 205 25.77 14.90 -16.80
N ILE A 206 24.53 15.08 -17.22
CA ILE A 206 24.14 16.13 -18.17
C ILE A 206 24.51 17.51 -17.60
N TRP A 207 24.21 17.77 -16.35
CA TRP A 207 24.52 19.04 -15.70
C TRP A 207 26.02 19.30 -15.62
N VAL A 208 26.83 18.28 -15.28
CA VAL A 208 28.31 18.38 -15.26
C VAL A 208 28.86 18.64 -16.67
N GLN A 209 28.33 17.97 -17.68
CA GLN A 209 28.74 18.19 -19.08
C GLN A 209 28.40 19.62 -19.52
N VAL A 210 27.19 20.09 -19.30
CA VAL A 210 26.74 21.45 -19.65
C VAL A 210 27.62 22.49 -18.93
N THR A 211 27.92 22.31 -17.64
CA THR A 211 28.76 23.25 -16.91
C THR A 211 30.21 23.22 -17.37
N ARG A 212 30.76 22.09 -17.80
CA ARG A 212 32.11 22.00 -18.39
C ARG A 212 32.20 22.64 -19.77
N TYR A 213 31.17 22.40 -20.64
CA TYR A 213 31.16 22.96 -21.99
C TYR A 213 30.93 24.48 -22.01
N ALA A 214 30.12 24.97 -21.08
CA ALA A 214 29.77 26.39 -21.09
C ALA A 214 30.91 27.31 -20.67
N GLY A 215 31.98 26.81 -19.98
CA GLY A 215 33.15 27.63 -19.55
C GLY A 215 32.77 28.86 -18.75
N VAL A 216 31.55 28.96 -18.29
CA VAL A 216 30.91 30.20 -17.87
C VAL A 216 30.91 30.26 -16.35
N LYS A 217 31.52 31.27 -15.80
CA LYS A 217 31.49 31.58 -14.38
C LYS A 217 30.12 31.99 -13.84
N ASN A 218 29.18 32.34 -14.73
CA ASN A 218 27.81 32.70 -14.39
C ASN A 218 26.84 32.08 -15.42
N LEU A 219 26.46 30.83 -15.24
CA LEU A 219 25.35 30.22 -15.99
C LEU A 219 24.04 30.70 -15.39
N ASP A 220 23.29 31.49 -16.15
CA ASP A 220 21.87 31.70 -15.92
C ASP A 220 21.15 30.40 -16.25
N ILE A 221 20.86 29.59 -15.22
CA ILE A 221 20.31 28.23 -15.34
C ILE A 221 18.79 28.33 -15.62
N SER A 222 18.40 29.15 -16.58
CA SER A 222 17.05 29.16 -17.13
C SER A 222 16.85 28.10 -18.23
N MET A 223 17.89 27.43 -18.68
CA MET A 223 17.80 26.36 -19.65
C MET A 223 17.16 25.12 -19.04
N ASN A 224 16.01 24.80 -19.53
CA ASN A 224 15.34 23.52 -19.31
C ASN A 224 16.24 22.40 -19.88
N PRO A 225 16.78 21.44 -19.08
CA PRO A 225 17.64 20.39 -19.59
C PRO A 225 16.94 19.45 -20.59
N TYR A 226 15.63 19.55 -20.73
CA TYR A 226 14.83 18.80 -21.69
C TYR A 226 14.72 19.46 -23.09
N SER A 227 15.28 20.65 -23.28
CA SER A 227 15.28 21.35 -24.56
C SER A 227 16.53 21.09 -25.42
N LEU A 228 17.47 20.29 -24.95
CA LEU A 228 18.62 19.89 -25.77
C LEU A 228 18.20 18.74 -26.70
N PRO A 229 18.38 18.85 -28.02
CA PRO A 229 18.18 17.74 -28.93
C PRO A 229 19.13 16.62 -28.56
N LEU A 230 18.60 15.44 -28.37
CA LEU A 230 19.39 14.22 -28.24
C LEU A 230 20.20 14.01 -29.51
N PRO A 231 21.48 13.57 -29.40
CA PRO A 231 22.32 13.28 -30.56
C PRO A 231 21.78 12.10 -31.37
#